data_3e06458b7e7119808096c5569cd94780
#
_entry.id   3e06458b7e7119808096c5569cd94780
#
_cell.length_a   1.000
_cell.length_b   1.000
_cell.length_c   1.000
_cell.angle_alpha   90.00
_cell.angle_beta   90.00
_cell.angle_gamma   90.00
#
_symmetry.space_group_name_H-M   'P 1'
#
loop_
_entity.id
_entity.type
_entity.pdbx_description
1 polymer ?
#
loop_
_entity_poly.entity_id
_entity_poly.type
_entity_poly.pdbx_seq_one_letter_code
_entity_poly.pdbx_strand_id
1 'polypeptide(L)'
;MGTVLFADEQKEHKHLSYDVSVSLLTSIHNDAIILGSGKKLLYVFIDPLCPHSRKFLTMVSKNPKMLSKYQYHLFLYSIPRMKSTDVVSAVYMSSNPVDTLVQIMVENKVRYDKGNKMTKARINRIATVGQEINVYKRPYIFIIK
;
A
#
# COMPACT_ATOMS: atom_id res chain seq x y z
N MET A 1 -0.43 -1.40 -28.45
CA MET A 1 -0.22 -1.20 -28.18
C MET A 1 -0.60 -0.85 -27.98
N GLY A 2 -0.44 -0.35 -27.93
CA GLY A 2 -0.30 0.23 -27.82
C GLY A 2 -0.38 0.81 -27.46
N THR A 3 -0.44 1.30 -27.68
CA THR A 3 -0.27 2.02 -27.45
C THR A 3 -0.38 2.65 -27.23
N VAL A 4 -0.22 3.14 -27.54
CA VAL A 4 -0.10 3.84 -27.42
C VAL A 4 -0.63 4.50 -27.12
N LEU A 5 -0.63 5.08 -27.08
CA LEU A 5 -0.84 5.67 -26.91
C LEU A 5 -1.03 6.25 -26.38
N PHE A 6 -0.96 6.64 -26.49
CA PHE A 6 -0.55 7.07 -26.17
C PHE A 6 0.12 7.18 -25.79
N ALA A 7 0.58 7.59 -25.83
CA ALA A 7 1.48 7.45 -25.84
C ALA A 7 1.69 7.66 -25.16
N ASP A 8 1.92 8.07 -24.94
CA ASP A 8 2.22 7.97 -24.46
C ASP A 8 1.61 7.79 -23.63
N GLU A 9 1.29 8.21 -23.60
CA GLU A 9 1.07 7.65 -23.03
C GLU A 9 0.98 6.90 -22.62
N GLN A 10 1.31 7.28 -22.97
CA GLN A 10 1.50 6.42 -22.75
C GLN A 10 2.30 5.85 -22.42
N LYS A 11 2.75 7.03 -22.25
CA LYS A 11 3.54 6.06 -21.69
C LYS A 11 2.75 4.96 -21.06
N GLU A 12 2.97 3.85 -21.49
CA GLU A 12 2.07 2.85 -21.06
C GLU A 12 2.52 2.15 -19.79
N HIS A 13 1.53 1.69 -19.04
CA HIS A 13 1.72 0.91 -17.84
C HIS A 13 1.68 -0.55 -18.20
N LYS A 14 2.72 -1.29 -17.83
CA LYS A 14 2.73 -2.72 -18.05
C LYS A 14 1.73 -3.39 -17.13
N HIS A 15 1.01 -4.33 -17.69
CA HIS A 15 0.05 -5.12 -16.91
C HIS A 15 0.48 -6.57 -16.95
N LEU A 16 0.80 -7.11 -15.79
CA LEU A 16 1.06 -8.53 -15.62
C LEU A 16 -0.26 -9.28 -15.57
N SER A 17 -0.22 -10.58 -15.88
CA SER A 17 -1.39 -11.40 -15.72
C SER A 17 -1.84 -11.43 -14.26
N TYR A 18 -3.10 -11.76 -14.05
CA TYR A 18 -3.64 -11.91 -12.70
C TYR A 18 -2.81 -12.90 -11.89
N ASP A 19 -2.50 -14.07 -12.45
CA ASP A 19 -1.79 -15.12 -11.73
C ASP A 19 -0.38 -14.69 -11.34
N VAL A 20 0.33 -13.98 -12.21
CA VAL A 20 1.67 -13.48 -11.91
C VAL A 20 1.60 -12.42 -10.83
N SER A 21 0.65 -11.49 -10.94
CA SER A 21 0.46 -10.45 -9.92
C SER A 21 0.15 -11.04 -8.56
N VAL A 22 -0.75 -12.02 -8.50
CA VAL A 22 -1.12 -12.69 -7.24
C VAL A 22 0.09 -13.39 -6.64
N SER A 23 0.91 -14.06 -7.47
CA SER A 23 2.11 -14.72 -6.98
C SER A 23 3.08 -13.73 -6.33
N LEU A 24 3.29 -12.58 -6.97
CA LEU A 24 4.16 -11.54 -6.43
C LEU A 24 3.60 -10.97 -5.13
N LEU A 25 2.30 -10.70 -5.09
CA LEU A 25 1.64 -10.17 -3.89
C LEU A 25 1.70 -11.18 -2.74
N THR A 26 1.53 -12.47 -3.04
CA THR A 26 1.62 -13.52 -2.04
C THR A 26 3.03 -13.57 -1.42
N SER A 27 4.06 -13.27 -2.22
CA SER A 27 5.44 -13.28 -1.71
C SER A 27 5.69 -12.24 -0.62
N ILE A 28 4.87 -11.19 -0.56
CA ILE A 28 4.96 -10.16 0.48
C ILE A 28 3.75 -10.15 1.42
N HIS A 29 2.95 -11.21 1.39
CA HIS A 29 1.73 -11.29 2.19
C HIS A 29 1.98 -11.01 3.69
N ASN A 30 3.07 -11.54 4.23
CA ASN A 30 3.39 -11.37 5.65
C ASN A 30 3.93 -9.97 5.98
N ASP A 31 4.21 -9.17 4.98
CA ASP A 31 4.66 -7.79 5.18
C ASP A 31 3.49 -6.80 5.25
N ALA A 32 2.27 -7.27 5.04
CA ALA A 32 1.09 -6.41 5.04
C ALA A 32 0.67 -6.01 6.45
N ILE A 33 0.08 -4.82 6.53
CA ILE A 33 -0.68 -4.40 7.72
C ILE A 33 -2.14 -4.74 7.41
N ILE A 34 -2.78 -5.49 8.31
CA ILE A 34 -4.12 -5.98 8.04
C ILE A 34 -5.16 -5.10 8.71
N LEU A 35 -6.13 -4.64 7.92
CA LEU A 35 -7.24 -3.82 8.38
C LEU A 35 -8.54 -4.48 7.92
N GLY A 36 -9.46 -4.67 8.86
CA GLY A 36 -10.73 -5.33 8.57
C GLY A 36 -10.68 -6.83 8.81
N SER A 37 -11.85 -7.44 8.86
CA SER A 37 -11.99 -8.86 9.21
C SER A 37 -12.85 -9.64 8.21
N GLY A 38 -13.14 -9.04 7.06
CA GLY A 38 -14.01 -9.65 6.08
C GLY A 38 -13.38 -10.82 5.34
N LYS A 39 -14.18 -11.52 4.56
CA LYS A 39 -13.74 -12.70 3.82
C LYS A 39 -13.11 -12.36 2.48
N LYS A 40 -13.40 -11.18 1.94
CA LYS A 40 -12.85 -10.77 0.64
C LYS A 40 -11.51 -10.07 0.83
N LEU A 41 -10.48 -10.66 0.24
CA LEU A 41 -9.10 -10.18 0.37
C LEU A 41 -8.82 -9.11 -0.67
N LEU A 42 -8.29 -7.97 -0.22
CA LEU A 42 -7.76 -6.92 -1.08
C LEU A 42 -6.32 -6.64 -0.71
N TYR A 43 -5.47 -6.49 -1.72
CA TYR A 43 -4.11 -5.99 -1.54
C TYR A 43 -4.08 -4.53 -1.99
N VAL A 44 -3.60 -3.65 -1.11
CA VAL A 44 -3.65 -2.20 -1.37
C VAL A 44 -2.29 -1.57 -1.07
N PHE A 45 -1.73 -0.89 -2.07
CA PHE A 45 -0.51 -0.09 -1.88
C PHE A 45 -0.92 1.35 -1.56
N ILE A 46 -0.38 1.89 -0.48
CA ILE A 46 -0.68 3.26 -0.03
C ILE A 46 0.62 3.98 0.36
N ASP A 47 0.55 5.31 0.33
CA ASP A 47 1.60 6.17 0.86
C ASP A 47 0.99 6.98 2.01
N PRO A 48 1.56 6.92 3.23
CA PRO A 48 0.94 7.55 4.39
C PRO A 48 0.82 9.07 4.30
N LEU A 49 1.57 9.72 3.43
CA LEU A 49 1.49 11.17 3.24
C LEU A 49 0.72 11.57 1.99
N CYS A 50 0.35 10.63 1.14
CA CYS A 50 -0.40 10.92 -0.08
C CYS A 50 -1.84 11.27 0.24
N PRO A 51 -2.35 12.42 -0.21
CA PRO A 51 -3.74 12.82 0.08
C PRO A 51 -4.79 11.79 -0.36
N HIS A 52 -4.59 11.16 -1.52
CA HIS A 52 -5.54 10.16 -2.01
C HIS A 52 -5.53 8.90 -1.13
N SER A 53 -4.34 8.46 -0.69
CA SER A 53 -4.24 7.34 0.25
C SER A 53 -4.90 7.67 1.58
N ARG A 54 -4.71 8.89 2.07
CA ARG A 54 -5.32 9.33 3.33
C ARG A 54 -6.83 9.37 3.25
N LYS A 55 -7.38 9.83 2.14
CA LYS A 55 -8.83 9.80 1.90
C LYS A 55 -9.36 8.37 1.93
N PHE A 56 -8.66 7.48 1.24
CA PHE A 56 -9.03 6.07 1.19
C PHE A 56 -9.08 5.48 2.59
N LEU A 57 -8.01 5.65 3.36
CA LEU A 57 -7.93 5.05 4.70
C LEU A 57 -8.96 5.66 5.65
N THR A 58 -9.18 6.97 5.55
CA THR A 58 -10.20 7.65 6.36
C THR A 58 -11.58 7.06 6.09
N MET A 59 -11.91 6.88 4.82
CA MET A 59 -13.20 6.30 4.43
C MET A 59 -13.36 4.88 4.97
N VAL A 60 -12.36 4.03 4.73
CA VAL A 60 -12.44 2.62 5.11
C VAL A 60 -12.47 2.46 6.63
N SER A 61 -11.59 3.17 7.35
CA SER A 61 -11.46 3.00 8.81
C SER A 61 -12.73 3.42 9.55
N LYS A 62 -13.55 4.27 8.94
CA LYS A 62 -14.80 4.75 9.54
C LYS A 62 -16.03 4.03 9.01
N ASN A 63 -15.86 2.97 8.23
CA ASN A 63 -16.96 2.26 7.61
C ASN A 63 -17.02 0.81 8.10
N PRO A 64 -17.85 0.50 9.13
CA PRO A 64 -17.93 -0.86 9.65
C PRO A 64 -18.37 -1.91 8.63
N LYS A 65 -19.20 -1.52 7.65
CA LYS A 65 -19.63 -2.45 6.60
C LYS A 65 -18.46 -2.88 5.73
N MET A 66 -17.60 -1.93 5.35
CA MET A 66 -16.42 -2.25 4.56
C MET A 66 -15.43 -3.11 5.34
N LEU A 67 -15.24 -2.80 6.63
CA LEU A 67 -14.33 -3.56 7.49
C LEU A 67 -14.82 -4.99 7.74
N SER A 68 -16.13 -5.21 7.73
CA SER A 68 -16.68 -6.55 7.91
C SER A 68 -16.76 -7.34 6.60
N LYS A 69 -16.75 -6.67 5.46
CA LYS A 69 -16.81 -7.32 4.15
C LYS A 69 -15.44 -7.68 3.60
N TYR A 70 -14.46 -6.82 3.82
CA TYR A 70 -13.12 -6.95 3.24
C TYR A 70 -12.06 -7.13 4.31
N GLN A 71 -10.98 -7.80 3.92
CA GLN A 71 -9.75 -7.83 4.67
C GLN A 71 -8.70 -7.10 3.82
N TYR A 72 -8.32 -5.91 4.26
CA TYR A 72 -7.37 -5.08 3.53
C TYR A 72 -5.95 -5.43 3.97
N HIS A 73 -5.15 -5.88 3.03
CA HIS A 73 -3.72 -6.11 3.24
C HIS A 73 -2.99 -4.90 2.70
N LEU A 74 -2.55 -4.02 3.60
CA LEU A 74 -1.98 -2.73 3.25
C LEU A 74 -0.47 -2.84 3.15
N PHE A 75 0.08 -2.38 2.02
CA PHE A 75 1.51 -2.29 1.81
C PHE A 75 1.88 -0.81 1.72
N LEU A 76 2.81 -0.38 2.58
CA LEU A 76 3.27 1.00 2.54
C LEU A 76 4.37 1.12 1.50
N TYR A 77 4.10 1.93 0.49
CA TYR A 77 4.99 2.09 -0.66
C TYR A 77 5.10 3.58 -0.98
N SER A 78 6.23 4.19 -0.59
CA SER A 78 6.46 5.63 -0.71
C SER A 78 6.45 6.10 -2.15
N ILE A 79 5.79 7.23 -2.38
CA ILE A 79 5.96 8.01 -3.61
C ILE A 79 7.17 8.91 -3.36
N PRO A 80 8.21 8.89 -4.22
CA PRO A 80 9.44 9.63 -3.93
C PRO A 80 9.24 11.11 -3.59
N ARG A 81 8.35 11.80 -4.30
CA ARG A 81 8.13 13.23 -4.05
C ARG A 81 7.47 13.51 -2.71
N MET A 82 6.82 12.52 -2.09
CA MET A 82 6.18 12.68 -0.78
C MET A 82 7.19 12.63 0.36
N LYS A 83 8.38 12.07 0.11
CA LYS A 83 9.44 11.93 1.11
C LYS A 83 8.92 11.26 2.38
N SER A 84 8.16 10.18 2.20
CA SER A 84 7.43 9.52 3.29
C SER A 84 8.16 8.32 3.89
N THR A 85 9.39 8.05 3.47
CA THR A 85 10.12 6.85 3.89
C THR A 85 10.23 6.74 5.42
N ASP A 86 10.57 7.83 6.10
CA ASP A 86 10.71 7.80 7.56
C ASP A 86 9.36 7.68 8.26
N VAL A 87 8.28 8.13 7.62
CA VAL A 87 6.92 7.93 8.13
C VAL A 87 6.53 6.45 7.98
N VAL A 88 6.83 5.84 6.83
CA VAL A 88 6.62 4.39 6.63
C VAL A 88 7.37 3.60 7.68
N SER A 89 8.65 3.95 7.91
CA SER A 89 9.46 3.30 8.93
C SER A 89 8.83 3.42 10.32
N ALA A 90 8.29 4.59 10.66
CA ALA A 90 7.65 4.80 11.95
C ALA A 90 6.46 3.85 12.16
N VAL A 91 5.67 3.61 11.12
CA VAL A 91 4.56 2.66 11.20
C VAL A 91 5.08 1.24 11.44
N TYR A 92 6.06 0.80 10.66
CA TYR A 92 6.59 -0.57 10.76
C TYR A 92 7.39 -0.80 12.04
N MET A 93 7.92 0.25 12.66
CA MET A 93 8.60 0.16 13.96
C MET A 93 7.63 0.12 15.13
N SER A 94 6.37 0.47 14.91
CA SER A 94 5.37 0.54 15.96
C SER A 94 4.97 -0.86 16.43
N SER A 95 4.71 -0.98 17.74
CA SER A 95 4.17 -2.22 18.32
C SER A 95 2.71 -2.43 17.92
N ASN A 96 2.04 -1.38 17.45
CA ASN A 96 0.66 -1.45 16.97
C ASN A 96 0.54 -0.68 15.65
N PRO A 97 0.97 -1.31 14.53
CA PRO A 97 1.03 -0.61 13.25
C PRO A 97 -0.31 -0.07 12.75
N VAL A 98 -1.41 -0.79 13.00
CA VAL A 98 -2.73 -0.32 12.56
C VAL A 98 -3.09 0.99 13.23
N ASP A 99 -2.96 1.06 14.56
CA ASP A 99 -3.27 2.28 15.30
C ASP A 99 -2.36 3.44 14.88
N THR A 100 -1.08 3.16 14.72
CA THR A 100 -0.12 4.19 14.30
C THR A 100 -0.48 4.72 12.91
N LEU A 101 -0.84 3.82 12.00
CA LEU A 101 -1.21 4.20 10.64
C LEU A 101 -2.46 5.10 10.65
N VAL A 102 -3.47 4.73 11.44
CA VAL A 102 -4.69 5.53 11.58
C VAL A 102 -4.37 6.90 12.19
N GLN A 103 -3.55 6.96 13.23
CA GLN A 103 -3.15 8.22 13.83
C GLN A 103 -2.47 9.15 12.81
N ILE A 104 -1.59 8.60 12.00
CA ILE A 104 -0.87 9.38 11.00
C ILE A 104 -1.81 9.83 9.88
N MET A 105 -2.56 8.91 9.31
CA MET A 105 -3.30 9.17 8.07
C MET A 105 -4.66 9.80 8.30
N VAL A 106 -5.34 9.44 9.37
CA VAL A 106 -6.69 9.94 9.67
C VAL A 106 -6.65 11.12 10.62
N GLU A 107 -5.81 11.03 11.68
CA GLU A 107 -5.74 12.06 12.71
C GLU A 107 -4.63 13.08 12.47
N ASN A 108 -3.87 12.90 11.40
CA ASN A 108 -2.78 13.79 10.99
C ASN A 108 -1.68 13.96 12.06
N LYS A 109 -1.44 12.90 12.82
CA LYS A 109 -0.39 12.87 13.84
C LYS A 109 0.85 12.18 13.27
N VAL A 110 1.56 12.91 12.40
CA VAL A 110 2.70 12.35 11.66
C VAL A 110 3.88 12.10 12.58
N ARG A 111 4.54 10.96 12.39
CA ARG A 111 5.75 10.56 13.11
C ARG A 111 6.81 10.09 12.14
N TYR A 112 8.06 10.20 12.57
CA TYR A 112 9.21 9.83 11.75
C TYR A 112 10.11 8.89 12.54
N ASP A 113 10.66 7.89 11.86
CA ASP A 113 11.64 6.97 12.44
C ASP A 113 12.50 6.46 11.31
N LYS A 114 13.80 6.40 11.53
CA LYS A 114 14.72 5.93 10.47
C LYS A 114 14.63 4.43 10.27
N GLY A 115 14.06 3.71 11.22
CA GLY A 115 13.94 2.28 11.13
C GLY A 115 15.24 1.54 11.43
N ASN A 116 15.17 0.24 11.28
CA ASN A 116 16.31 -0.65 11.48
C ASN A 116 16.47 -1.54 10.25
N LYS A 117 17.40 -2.51 10.31
CA LYS A 117 17.66 -3.41 9.19
C LYS A 117 16.41 -4.19 8.76
N MET A 118 15.64 -4.68 9.72
CA MET A 118 14.43 -5.46 9.43
C MET A 118 13.38 -4.59 8.76
N THR A 119 13.19 -3.37 9.26
CA THR A 119 12.26 -2.41 8.69
C THR A 119 12.64 -2.07 7.25
N LYS A 120 13.91 -1.79 7.02
CA LYS A 120 14.41 -1.45 5.69
C LYS A 120 14.25 -2.61 4.71
N ALA A 121 14.49 -3.84 5.17
CA ALA A 121 14.29 -5.02 4.34
C ALA A 121 12.82 -5.18 3.95
N ARG A 122 11.93 -4.96 4.90
CA ARG A 122 10.48 -5.02 4.63
C ARG A 122 10.05 -3.99 3.60
N ILE A 123 10.50 -2.75 3.77
CA ILE A 123 10.22 -1.66 2.82
C ILE A 123 10.74 -2.03 1.43
N ASN A 124 11.94 -2.61 1.35
CA ASN A 124 12.53 -2.99 0.07
C ASN A 124 11.77 -4.14 -0.61
N ARG A 125 11.32 -5.14 0.16
CA ARG A 125 10.53 -6.24 -0.42
C ARG A 125 9.25 -5.72 -1.05
N ILE A 126 8.56 -4.83 -0.35
CA ILE A 126 7.33 -4.21 -0.85
C ILE A 126 7.61 -3.37 -2.09
N ALA A 127 8.66 -2.56 -2.05
CA ALA A 127 9.03 -1.70 -3.18
C ALA A 127 9.38 -2.53 -4.42
N THR A 128 10.09 -3.64 -4.24
CA THR A 128 10.45 -4.51 -5.35
C THR A 128 9.22 -5.07 -6.03
N VAL A 129 8.26 -5.59 -5.26
CA VAL A 129 7.00 -6.09 -5.82
C VAL A 129 6.21 -4.97 -6.47
N GLY A 130 6.12 -3.81 -5.81
CA GLY A 130 5.42 -2.65 -6.37
C GLY A 130 5.97 -2.22 -7.72
N GLN A 131 7.29 -2.26 -7.88
CA GLN A 131 7.94 -1.95 -9.15
C GLN A 131 7.64 -3.01 -10.21
N GLU A 132 7.71 -4.28 -9.83
CA GLU A 132 7.48 -5.38 -10.77
C GLU A 132 6.06 -5.41 -11.31
N ILE A 133 5.07 -5.15 -10.48
CA ILE A 133 3.68 -5.11 -10.93
C ILE A 133 3.24 -3.71 -11.40
N ASN A 134 4.19 -2.78 -11.44
CA ASN A 134 4.00 -1.42 -11.93
C ASN A 134 2.91 -0.65 -11.19
N VAL A 135 3.06 -0.57 -9.88
CA VAL A 135 2.20 0.28 -9.04
C VAL A 135 2.59 1.73 -9.29
N TYR A 136 1.81 2.42 -10.10
CA TYR A 136 2.15 3.77 -10.57
C TYR A 136 1.39 4.87 -9.84
N LYS A 137 0.45 4.50 -8.99
CA LYS A 137 -0.32 5.48 -8.20
C LYS A 137 -0.62 4.91 -6.82
N ARG A 138 -1.09 5.76 -5.90
CA ARG A 138 -1.58 5.37 -4.57
C ARG A 138 -2.94 6.03 -4.33
N PRO A 139 -3.92 5.35 -3.77
CA PRO A 139 -3.89 3.91 -3.49
C PRO A 139 -3.97 3.10 -4.77
N TYR A 140 -3.40 1.89 -4.73
CA TYR A 140 -3.46 0.95 -5.84
C TYR A 140 -4.04 -0.35 -5.30
N ILE A 141 -5.17 -0.78 -5.83
CA ILE A 141 -5.98 -1.86 -5.25
C ILE A 141 -5.99 -3.08 -6.16
N PHE A 142 -5.63 -4.24 -5.59
CA PHE A 142 -5.77 -5.52 -6.26
C PHE A 142 -6.87 -6.32 -5.58
N ILE A 143 -7.86 -6.73 -6.35
CA ILE A 143 -8.97 -7.54 -5.87
C ILE A 143 -8.63 -9.00 -6.12
N ILE A 144 -8.64 -9.79 -5.06
CA ILE A 144 -8.36 -11.24 -5.15
C ILE A 144 -9.67 -11.96 -5.39
N LYS A 145 -9.71 -12.68 -6.49
CA LYS A 145 -10.92 -13.41 -6.90
C LYS A 145 -11.02 -14.78 -6.26
#